data_869a42e375a8d3b462185a14f63cd1dc
#
_entry.id   869a42e375a8d3b462185a14f63cd1dc
#
_cell.length_a   1.000
_cell.length_b   1.000
_cell.length_c   1.000
_cell.angle_alpha   90.00
_cell.angle_beta   90.00
_cell.angle_gamma   90.00
#
_symmetry.space_group_name_H-M   'P 1'
#
loop_
_entity.id
_entity.type
_entity.pdbx_description
1 polymer ?
#
loop_
_entity_poly.entity_id
_entity_poly.type
_entity_poly.pdbx_seq_one_letter_code
_entity_poly.pdbx_strand_id
1 'polypeptide(L)'
;MTLIHLEYRHAIVQIFTDALLMAQFQTKQLEPKLHSGAKMFPRVLLSLNVLDEFGFRPGTDPDNYYLGNPEYAHYPLYEDLLNDYGLSEKDRREYQPSKIADQVRNFLESSYDSYIKVVALLAVAEEEVILFSPPLREATKAIGVDVEGGGYYHVHGVSTDETSEAADDDHEDDLWFALAQAITKEDYESLTTLCMDYCALWNEFWDAQIADIHYLEAKKLA
;
A
#
# COMPACT_ATOMS: atom_id res chain seq x y z
N MET A 1 -15.93 -9.95 -5.15
CA MET A 1 -14.79 -9.77 -4.20
C MET A 1 -13.51 -10.36 -4.78
N THR A 2 -13.47 -11.64 -5.17
CA THR A 2 -12.26 -12.31 -5.68
C THR A 2 -11.54 -11.52 -6.80
N LEU A 3 -12.28 -11.03 -7.79
CA LEU A 3 -11.72 -10.23 -8.88
C LEU A 3 -11.09 -8.93 -8.36
N ILE A 4 -11.79 -8.21 -7.49
CA ILE A 4 -11.29 -6.94 -6.91
C ILE A 4 -9.94 -7.17 -6.21
N HIS A 5 -9.85 -8.24 -5.40
CA HIS A 5 -8.61 -8.55 -4.69
C HIS A 5 -7.47 -8.97 -5.62
N LEU A 6 -7.75 -9.64 -6.74
CA LEU A 6 -6.72 -9.95 -7.74
C LEU A 6 -6.23 -8.68 -8.46
N GLU A 7 -7.13 -7.76 -8.78
CA GLU A 7 -6.80 -6.45 -9.36
C GLU A 7 -5.95 -5.61 -8.39
N TYR A 8 -6.39 -5.50 -7.13
CA TYR A 8 -5.70 -4.74 -6.08
C TYR A 8 -4.33 -5.33 -5.76
N ARG A 9 -4.24 -6.67 -5.68
CA ARG A 9 -2.96 -7.39 -5.55
C ARG A 9 -1.96 -6.95 -6.59
N HIS A 10 -2.37 -6.91 -7.86
CA HIS A 10 -1.51 -6.53 -8.97
C HIS A 10 -1.18 -5.04 -8.95
N ALA A 11 -2.19 -4.20 -8.69
CA ALA A 11 -2.05 -2.75 -8.74
C ALA A 11 -1.04 -2.21 -7.71
N ILE A 12 -1.03 -2.77 -6.47
CA ILE A 12 -0.24 -2.20 -5.38
C ILE A 12 0.41 -3.24 -4.46
N VAL A 13 -0.32 -4.26 -3.98
CA VAL A 13 0.18 -5.13 -2.89
C VAL A 13 1.52 -5.79 -3.23
N GLN A 14 1.69 -6.23 -4.47
CA GLN A 14 2.92 -6.88 -4.92
C GLN A 14 4.13 -5.95 -5.00
N ILE A 15 3.93 -4.65 -5.12
CA ILE A 15 5.00 -3.69 -5.39
C ILE A 15 5.18 -2.64 -4.29
N PHE A 16 4.33 -2.63 -3.27
CA PHE A 16 4.39 -1.61 -2.23
C PHE A 16 5.74 -1.63 -1.49
N THR A 17 6.16 -2.80 -1.03
CA THR A 17 7.47 -2.97 -0.39
C THR A 17 8.63 -2.70 -1.35
N ASP A 18 8.50 -3.00 -2.64
CA ASP A 18 9.51 -2.65 -3.65
C ASP A 18 9.64 -1.13 -3.76
N ALA A 19 8.52 -0.39 -3.77
CA ALA A 19 8.50 1.07 -3.80
C ALA A 19 9.17 1.68 -2.55
N LEU A 20 8.90 1.14 -1.36
CA LEU A 20 9.56 1.55 -0.10
C LEU A 20 11.07 1.34 -0.16
N LEU A 21 11.53 0.18 -0.65
CA LEU A 21 12.96 -0.12 -0.80
C LEU A 21 13.60 0.79 -1.86
N MET A 22 12.89 1.13 -2.93
CA MET A 22 13.36 2.09 -3.92
C MET A 22 13.43 3.51 -3.33
N ALA A 23 12.44 3.94 -2.54
CA ALA A 23 12.51 5.20 -1.80
C ALA A 23 13.74 5.25 -0.88
N GLN A 24 13.99 4.17 -0.12
CA GLN A 24 15.19 3.99 0.70
C GLN A 24 16.48 4.19 -0.12
N PHE A 25 16.56 3.53 -1.26
CA PHE A 25 17.75 3.60 -2.12
C PHE A 25 17.94 5.01 -2.69
N GLN A 26 16.87 5.70 -3.05
CA GLN A 26 16.93 7.04 -3.65
C GLN A 26 17.21 8.16 -2.63
N THR A 27 17.16 7.93 -1.34
CA THR A 27 17.58 8.91 -0.32
C THR A 27 18.99 9.47 -0.57
N LYS A 28 19.83 8.74 -1.33
CA LYS A 28 21.15 9.23 -1.78
C LYS A 28 21.08 10.56 -2.53
N GLN A 29 19.93 10.89 -3.13
CA GLN A 29 19.73 12.15 -3.87
C GLN A 29 19.63 13.37 -2.95
N LEU A 30 19.43 13.16 -1.65
CA LEU A 30 19.31 14.26 -0.67
C LEU A 30 20.64 14.90 -0.28
N GLU A 31 21.72 14.10 -0.18
CA GLU A 31 23.02 14.64 0.26
C GLU A 31 23.58 15.74 -0.65
N PRO A 32 23.53 15.62 -1.99
CA PRO A 32 23.98 16.69 -2.86
C PRO A 32 23.13 17.98 -2.80
N LYS A 33 21.84 17.84 -2.42
CA LYS A 33 20.91 18.97 -2.36
C LYS A 33 20.88 19.66 -1.00
N LEU A 34 21.08 18.92 0.08
CA LEU A 34 20.93 19.42 1.45
C LEU A 34 22.29 19.50 2.15
N HIS A 35 22.71 18.40 2.77
CA HIS A 35 23.99 18.30 3.49
C HIS A 35 24.42 16.85 3.66
N SER A 36 25.68 16.62 4.00
CA SER A 36 26.19 15.27 4.31
C SER A 36 25.39 14.64 5.45
N GLY A 37 24.94 13.40 5.25
CA GLY A 37 24.11 12.67 6.22
C GLY A 37 22.60 12.95 6.12
N ALA A 38 22.15 13.89 5.29
CA ALA A 38 20.72 14.21 5.13
C ALA A 38 19.84 13.00 4.76
N LYS A 39 20.40 11.99 4.13
CA LYS A 39 19.71 10.74 3.80
C LYS A 39 19.32 9.89 5.03
N MET A 40 19.93 10.13 6.20
CA MET A 40 19.75 9.21 7.35
C MET A 40 18.39 9.37 8.01
N PHE A 41 17.88 10.58 8.11
CA PHE A 41 16.59 10.83 8.74
C PHE A 41 15.42 10.13 7.98
N PRO A 42 15.21 10.39 6.68
CA PRO A 42 14.15 9.69 5.95
C PRO A 42 14.38 8.16 5.87
N ARG A 43 15.64 7.70 5.92
CA ARG A 43 15.91 6.26 6.01
C ARG A 43 15.37 5.64 7.30
N VAL A 44 15.41 6.34 8.42
CA VAL A 44 14.83 5.83 9.67
C VAL A 44 13.32 5.66 9.51
N LEU A 45 12.61 6.69 9.04
CA LEU A 45 11.16 6.64 8.85
C LEU A 45 10.75 5.52 7.87
N LEU A 46 11.34 5.53 6.68
CA LEU A 46 11.11 4.48 5.68
C LEU A 46 11.46 3.07 6.20
N SER A 47 12.45 2.94 7.12
CA SER A 47 12.78 1.65 7.70
C SER A 47 11.71 1.17 8.69
N LEU A 48 11.05 2.05 9.39
CA LEU A 48 9.94 1.66 10.28
C LEU A 48 8.79 1.08 9.48
N ASN A 49 8.40 1.75 8.40
CA ASN A 49 7.38 1.25 7.48
C ASN A 49 7.80 -0.10 6.84
N VAL A 50 9.04 -0.21 6.32
CA VAL A 50 9.56 -1.47 5.77
C VAL A 50 9.56 -2.60 6.80
N LEU A 51 9.88 -2.32 8.06
CA LEU A 51 9.89 -3.33 9.12
C LEU A 51 8.48 -3.83 9.40
N ASP A 52 7.50 -2.95 9.45
CA ASP A 52 6.11 -3.33 9.65
C ASP A 52 5.59 -4.16 8.47
N GLU A 53 5.79 -3.69 7.24
CA GLU A 53 5.45 -4.41 6.01
C GLU A 53 6.07 -5.82 5.93
N PHE A 54 7.24 -6.02 6.55
CA PHE A 54 7.90 -7.33 6.63
C PHE A 54 7.48 -8.15 7.86
N GLY A 55 6.47 -7.73 8.61
CA GLY A 55 5.94 -8.45 9.77
C GLY A 55 6.86 -8.39 11.00
N PHE A 56 7.69 -7.36 11.10
CA PHE A 56 8.46 -7.10 12.31
C PHE A 56 7.61 -6.32 13.31
N ARG A 57 7.64 -6.75 14.56
CA ARG A 57 6.93 -6.10 15.65
C ARG A 57 7.88 -5.79 16.81
N PRO A 58 7.65 -4.69 17.56
CA PRO A 58 8.38 -4.46 18.79
C PRO A 58 8.22 -5.64 19.74
N GLY A 59 9.33 -6.17 20.22
CA GLY A 59 9.33 -7.23 21.24
C GLY A 59 8.99 -6.68 22.62
N THR A 60 8.31 -7.47 23.44
CA THR A 60 8.07 -7.15 24.85
C THR A 60 9.29 -7.43 25.74
N ASP A 61 10.24 -8.21 25.23
CA ASP A 61 11.51 -8.55 25.89
C ASP A 61 12.59 -7.57 25.42
N PRO A 62 13.33 -6.91 26.35
CA PRO A 62 14.42 -6.00 25.99
C PRO A 62 15.53 -6.65 25.14
N ASP A 63 15.72 -7.96 25.25
CA ASP A 63 16.71 -8.73 24.49
C ASP A 63 16.21 -9.06 23.06
N ASN A 64 14.91 -8.92 22.80
CA ASN A 64 14.26 -9.14 21.51
C ASN A 64 13.53 -7.86 21.07
N TYR A 65 14.29 -6.83 20.76
CA TYR A 65 13.76 -5.51 20.46
C TYR A 65 12.81 -5.48 19.24
N TYR A 66 13.14 -6.26 18.21
CA TYR A 66 12.26 -6.49 17.05
C TYR A 66 12.14 -7.98 16.78
N LEU A 67 10.92 -8.49 16.75
CA LEU A 67 10.61 -9.84 16.29
C LEU A 67 9.97 -9.76 14.92
N GLY A 68 10.56 -10.43 13.93
CA GLY A 68 10.02 -10.55 12.58
C GLY A 68 9.69 -11.99 12.24
N ASN A 69 8.56 -12.18 11.56
CA ASN A 69 8.20 -13.44 10.93
C ASN A 69 7.65 -13.12 9.54
N PRO A 70 8.28 -13.64 8.46
CA PRO A 70 7.81 -13.41 7.10
C PRO A 70 6.36 -13.82 6.84
N GLU A 71 5.78 -14.73 7.65
CA GLU A 71 4.38 -15.10 7.57
C GLU A 71 3.43 -13.97 7.99
N TYR A 72 3.93 -12.99 8.76
CA TYR A 72 3.19 -11.81 9.18
C TYR A 72 3.45 -10.58 8.31
N ALA A 73 4.26 -10.72 7.27
CA ALA A 73 4.44 -9.66 6.28
C ALA A 73 3.13 -9.42 5.51
N HIS A 74 2.84 -8.17 5.20
CA HIS A 74 1.53 -7.78 4.64
C HIS A 74 1.23 -8.50 3.31
N TYR A 75 2.21 -8.66 2.44
CA TYR A 75 2.00 -9.39 1.19
C TYR A 75 1.64 -10.88 1.39
N PRO A 76 2.36 -11.69 2.20
CA PRO A 76 1.92 -13.04 2.59
C PRO A 76 0.52 -13.09 3.21
N LEU A 77 0.18 -12.16 4.11
CA LEU A 77 -1.16 -12.10 4.69
C LEU A 77 -2.24 -11.84 3.63
N TYR A 78 -1.92 -11.03 2.61
CA TYR A 78 -2.82 -10.84 1.47
C TYR A 78 -2.97 -12.10 0.62
N GLU A 79 -1.89 -12.85 0.39
CA GLU A 79 -1.94 -14.13 -0.30
C GLU A 79 -2.79 -15.17 0.47
N ASP A 80 -2.75 -15.15 1.79
CA ASP A 80 -3.60 -16.01 2.63
C ASP A 80 -5.08 -15.62 2.51
N LEU A 81 -5.40 -14.34 2.47
CA LEU A 81 -6.76 -13.87 2.17
C LEU A 81 -7.26 -14.41 0.82
N LEU A 82 -6.41 -14.49 -0.19
CA LEU A 82 -6.79 -15.09 -1.48
C LEU A 82 -7.00 -16.61 -1.39
N ASN A 83 -6.30 -17.31 -0.48
CA ASN A 83 -6.58 -18.71 -0.16
C ASN A 83 -7.97 -18.88 0.45
N ASP A 84 -8.40 -17.96 1.32
CA ASP A 84 -9.75 -17.97 1.92
C ASP A 84 -10.86 -17.79 0.87
N TYR A 85 -10.57 -17.10 -0.22
CA TYR A 85 -11.45 -17.05 -1.39
C TYR A 85 -11.44 -18.33 -2.25
N GLY A 86 -10.61 -19.32 -1.92
CA GLY A 86 -10.45 -20.56 -2.67
C GLY A 86 -9.60 -20.42 -3.94
N LEU A 87 -8.84 -19.35 -4.09
CA LEU A 87 -7.93 -19.14 -5.21
C LEU A 87 -6.66 -19.96 -5.03
N SER A 88 -6.38 -20.84 -5.98
CA SER A 88 -5.11 -21.55 -6.02
C SER A 88 -3.98 -20.63 -6.48
N GLU A 89 -2.73 -21.02 -6.19
CA GLU A 89 -1.56 -20.31 -6.71
C GLU A 89 -1.50 -20.30 -8.24
N LYS A 90 -2.09 -21.33 -8.88
CA LYS A 90 -2.20 -21.35 -10.34
C LYS A 90 -3.15 -20.26 -10.83
N ASP A 91 -4.30 -20.09 -10.19
CA ASP A 91 -5.27 -19.05 -10.57
C ASP A 91 -4.64 -17.66 -10.47
N ARG A 92 -3.87 -17.43 -9.40
CA ARG A 92 -3.15 -16.17 -9.18
C ARG A 92 -2.06 -15.90 -10.21
N ARG A 93 -1.32 -16.92 -10.63
CA ARG A 93 -0.26 -16.80 -11.66
C ARG A 93 -0.81 -16.64 -13.07
N GLU A 94 -1.94 -17.26 -13.37
CA GLU A 94 -2.57 -17.19 -14.69
C GLU A 94 -3.50 -15.98 -14.83
N TYR A 95 -3.76 -15.28 -13.72
CA TYR A 95 -4.58 -14.08 -13.74
C TYR A 95 -3.98 -12.99 -14.63
N GLN A 96 -4.83 -12.39 -15.46
CA GLN A 96 -4.45 -11.28 -16.31
C GLN A 96 -5.12 -10.01 -15.77
N PRO A 97 -4.34 -9.05 -15.24
CA PRO A 97 -4.89 -7.82 -14.70
C PRO A 97 -5.56 -6.97 -15.77
N SER A 98 -6.46 -6.13 -15.35
CA SER A 98 -7.07 -5.14 -16.22
C SER A 98 -6.07 -4.05 -16.62
N LYS A 99 -6.40 -3.33 -17.69
CA LYS A 99 -5.57 -2.21 -18.14
C LYS A 99 -5.41 -1.13 -17.06
N ILE A 100 -6.46 -0.88 -16.27
CA ILE A 100 -6.38 0.15 -15.22
C ILE A 100 -5.50 -0.29 -14.06
N ALA A 101 -5.53 -1.56 -13.66
CA ALA A 101 -4.62 -2.09 -12.64
C ALA A 101 -3.16 -2.01 -13.09
N ASP A 102 -2.87 -2.34 -14.36
CA ASP A 102 -1.54 -2.13 -14.96
C ASP A 102 -1.14 -0.65 -14.96
N GLN A 103 -2.05 0.27 -15.21
CA GLN A 103 -1.75 1.70 -15.24
C GLN A 103 -1.40 2.22 -13.84
N VAL A 104 -2.16 1.84 -12.80
CA VAL A 104 -1.87 2.19 -11.41
C VAL A 104 -0.49 1.69 -11.01
N ARG A 105 -0.20 0.41 -11.23
CA ARG A 105 1.10 -0.20 -10.97
C ARG A 105 2.25 0.52 -11.66
N ASN A 106 2.16 0.63 -12.98
CA ASN A 106 3.21 1.25 -13.79
C ASN A 106 3.44 2.72 -13.44
N PHE A 107 2.42 3.43 -12.96
CA PHE A 107 2.55 4.81 -12.54
C PHE A 107 3.48 4.93 -11.32
N LEU A 108 3.28 4.10 -10.30
CA LEU A 108 4.16 4.04 -9.14
C LEU A 108 5.58 3.57 -9.53
N GLU A 109 5.70 2.48 -10.29
CA GLU A 109 7.00 1.94 -10.73
C GLU A 109 7.80 2.97 -11.55
N SER A 110 7.13 3.82 -12.33
CA SER A 110 7.79 4.88 -13.12
C SER A 110 8.47 5.97 -12.27
N SER A 111 8.17 6.02 -10.97
CA SER A 111 8.73 6.99 -10.02
C SER A 111 10.03 6.52 -9.34
N TYR A 112 10.43 5.26 -9.51
CA TYR A 112 11.49 4.60 -8.75
C TYR A 112 12.89 5.22 -8.92
N ASP A 113 13.11 6.05 -9.90
CA ASP A 113 14.37 6.77 -10.12
C ASP A 113 14.47 8.08 -9.34
N SER A 114 13.40 8.56 -8.71
CA SER A 114 13.32 9.86 -8.02
C SER A 114 12.80 9.71 -6.59
N TYR A 115 13.63 10.15 -5.61
CA TYR A 115 13.23 10.13 -4.20
C TYR A 115 11.90 10.86 -3.95
N ILE A 116 11.80 12.11 -4.39
CA ILE A 116 10.60 12.93 -4.11
C ILE A 116 9.35 12.41 -4.79
N LYS A 117 9.47 11.76 -5.96
CA LYS A 117 8.33 11.20 -6.67
C LYS A 117 7.86 9.91 -6.01
N VAL A 118 8.76 8.96 -5.74
CA VAL A 118 8.37 7.69 -5.16
C VAL A 118 7.81 7.86 -3.74
N VAL A 119 8.36 8.77 -2.92
CA VAL A 119 7.81 9.06 -1.58
C VAL A 119 6.45 9.74 -1.67
N ALA A 120 6.26 10.68 -2.60
CA ALA A 120 4.96 11.33 -2.81
C ALA A 120 3.87 10.33 -3.25
N LEU A 121 4.20 9.41 -4.16
CA LEU A 121 3.24 8.40 -4.61
C LEU A 121 2.98 7.31 -3.56
N LEU A 122 3.96 6.96 -2.72
CA LEU A 122 3.75 6.10 -1.56
C LEU A 122 2.78 6.74 -0.56
N ALA A 123 2.95 8.03 -0.23
CA ALA A 123 2.03 8.73 0.65
C ALA A 123 0.59 8.77 0.09
N VAL A 124 0.42 8.96 -1.23
CA VAL A 124 -0.90 8.83 -1.87
C VAL A 124 -1.45 7.40 -1.80
N ALA A 125 -0.58 6.39 -1.89
CA ALA A 125 -1.01 4.99 -1.77
C ALA A 125 -1.45 4.64 -0.34
N GLU A 126 -0.80 5.17 0.70
CA GLU A 126 -1.26 5.02 2.10
C GLU A 126 -2.62 5.69 2.32
N GLU A 127 -2.83 6.90 1.81
CA GLU A 127 -4.14 7.56 1.82
C GLU A 127 -5.22 6.72 1.12
N GLU A 128 -4.86 6.06 0.03
CA GLU A 128 -5.77 5.15 -0.66
C GLU A 128 -6.12 3.95 0.22
N VAL A 129 -5.15 3.32 0.90
CA VAL A 129 -5.36 2.21 1.84
C VAL A 129 -6.29 2.64 2.98
N ILE A 130 -6.04 3.79 3.59
CA ILE A 130 -6.87 4.35 4.68
C ILE A 130 -8.32 4.51 4.24
N LEU A 131 -8.56 5.00 3.02
CA LEU A 131 -9.89 5.27 2.50
C LEU A 131 -10.64 4.00 2.06
N PHE A 132 -9.96 3.06 1.42
CA PHE A 132 -10.62 1.94 0.74
C PHE A 132 -10.53 0.60 1.49
N SER A 133 -9.59 0.41 2.41
CA SER A 133 -9.52 -0.81 3.22
C SER A 133 -10.76 -1.04 4.10
N PRO A 134 -11.33 -0.04 4.79
CA PRO A 134 -12.53 -0.27 5.60
C PRO A 134 -13.73 -0.79 4.80
N PRO A 135 -14.15 -0.18 3.68
CA PRO A 135 -15.26 -0.71 2.89
C PRO A 135 -14.94 -2.07 2.25
N LEU A 136 -13.70 -2.34 1.86
CA LEU A 136 -13.31 -3.67 1.36
C LEU A 136 -13.38 -4.73 2.46
N ARG A 137 -12.94 -4.42 3.67
CA ARG A 137 -13.05 -5.28 4.83
C ARG A 137 -14.50 -5.66 5.11
N GLU A 138 -15.41 -4.67 5.16
CA GLU A 138 -16.83 -4.92 5.38
C GLU A 138 -17.46 -5.76 4.26
N ALA A 139 -17.10 -5.51 3.01
CA ALA A 139 -17.56 -6.31 1.88
C ALA A 139 -17.03 -7.76 1.93
N THR A 140 -15.79 -7.95 2.37
CA THR A 140 -15.17 -9.26 2.58
C THR A 140 -15.86 -10.04 3.70
N LYS A 141 -16.13 -9.38 4.82
CA LYS A 141 -16.90 -9.94 5.93
C LYS A 141 -18.31 -10.35 5.51
N ALA A 142 -18.97 -9.54 4.69
CA ALA A 142 -20.33 -9.80 4.22
C ALA A 142 -20.47 -11.10 3.38
N ILE A 143 -19.39 -11.55 2.75
CA ILE A 143 -19.37 -12.83 2.02
C ILE A 143 -18.88 -14.02 2.85
N GLY A 144 -18.64 -13.82 4.16
CA GLY A 144 -18.36 -14.87 5.13
C GLY A 144 -16.88 -15.21 5.33
N VAL A 145 -15.96 -14.37 4.84
CA VAL A 145 -14.52 -14.49 5.15
C VAL A 145 -14.26 -13.90 6.53
N ASP A 146 -13.42 -14.57 7.33
CA ASP A 146 -13.01 -14.08 8.64
C ASP A 146 -12.03 -12.92 8.49
N VAL A 147 -12.42 -11.73 8.94
CA VAL A 147 -11.62 -10.52 8.94
C VAL A 147 -11.20 -10.09 10.35
N GLU A 148 -11.62 -10.83 11.38
CA GLU A 148 -11.34 -10.51 12.80
C GLU A 148 -10.25 -11.40 13.39
N GLY A 149 -10.07 -12.62 12.86
CA GLY A 149 -9.20 -13.65 13.42
C GLY A 149 -7.70 -13.46 13.17
N GLY A 150 -7.29 -12.32 12.67
CA GLY A 150 -5.94 -12.03 12.17
C GLY A 150 -5.91 -11.93 10.65
N GLY A 151 -4.73 -11.83 10.05
CA GLY A 151 -4.59 -11.72 8.60
C GLY A 151 -4.59 -10.28 8.10
N TYR A 152 -4.71 -10.10 6.78
CA TYR A 152 -4.51 -8.82 6.12
C TYR A 152 -5.39 -7.69 6.68
N TYR A 153 -6.70 -7.91 6.83
CA TYR A 153 -7.63 -6.91 7.35
C TYR A 153 -7.59 -6.71 8.87
N HIS A 154 -6.72 -7.42 9.56
CA HIS A 154 -6.44 -7.15 10.97
C HIS A 154 -5.31 -6.13 11.13
N VAL A 155 -4.39 -6.09 10.18
CA VAL A 155 -3.26 -5.13 10.16
C VAL A 155 -3.59 -3.87 9.37
N HIS A 156 -4.53 -3.93 8.41
CA HIS A 156 -5.00 -2.79 7.63
C HIS A 156 -6.43 -2.39 8.00
N GLY A 157 -6.58 -1.13 8.31
CA GLY A 157 -7.85 -0.43 8.17
C GLY A 157 -8.86 -0.56 9.29
N VAL A 158 -8.59 -1.09 10.49
CA VAL A 158 -9.43 -0.73 11.66
C VAL A 158 -8.73 -1.01 12.97
N SER A 159 -8.52 0.00 13.74
CA SER A 159 -8.49 -0.10 15.17
C SER A 159 -9.87 -0.55 15.69
N THR A 160 -9.93 -1.66 16.41
CA THR A 160 -11.12 -2.08 17.18
C THR A 160 -11.37 -1.18 18.38
N ASP A 161 -10.48 -0.24 18.62
CA ASP A 161 -10.53 0.77 19.67
C ASP A 161 -10.63 2.15 18.98
N GLU A 162 -11.77 2.84 19.15
CA GLU A 162 -12.00 4.20 18.65
C GLU A 162 -10.95 5.23 19.11
N THR A 163 -10.00 4.82 19.95
CA THR A 163 -8.95 5.65 20.55
C THR A 163 -7.54 5.32 20.03
N SER A 164 -7.35 4.27 19.22
CA SER A 164 -6.06 3.93 18.61
C SER A 164 -6.06 4.29 17.13
N GLU A 165 -5.06 5.04 16.71
CA GLU A 165 -4.77 5.30 15.30
C GLU A 165 -4.35 3.97 14.63
N ALA A 166 -4.71 3.76 13.36
CA ALA A 166 -4.23 2.62 12.60
C ALA A 166 -2.74 2.80 12.29
N ALA A 167 -2.00 1.72 12.09
CA ALA A 167 -0.58 1.82 11.70
C ALA A 167 -0.40 2.53 10.36
N ASP A 168 -1.39 2.43 9.48
CA ASP A 168 -1.41 3.10 8.18
C ASP A 168 -1.40 4.64 8.33
N ASP A 169 -2.05 5.21 9.37
CA ASP A 169 -2.06 6.65 9.66
C ASP A 169 -0.65 7.15 10.03
N ASP A 170 0.10 6.39 10.85
CA ASP A 170 1.49 6.71 11.21
C ASP A 170 2.43 6.65 9.99
N HIS A 171 2.22 5.69 9.10
CA HIS A 171 3.05 5.53 7.89
C HIS A 171 2.81 6.66 6.88
N GLU A 172 1.57 7.08 6.71
CA GLU A 172 1.19 8.21 5.84
C GLU A 172 1.84 9.50 6.31
N ASP A 173 1.69 9.83 7.59
CA ASP A 173 2.30 11.02 8.22
C ASP A 173 3.84 11.01 8.08
N ASP A 174 4.50 9.88 8.31
CA ASP A 174 5.95 9.71 8.17
C ASP A 174 6.42 9.94 6.72
N LEU A 175 5.66 9.50 5.71
CA LEU A 175 5.98 9.70 4.30
C LEU A 175 5.82 11.18 3.90
N TRP A 176 4.73 11.85 4.32
CA TRP A 176 4.57 13.29 4.08
C TRP A 176 5.64 14.10 4.78
N PHE A 177 6.01 13.73 5.99
CA PHE A 177 7.08 14.39 6.73
C PHE A 177 8.45 14.19 6.05
N ALA A 178 8.77 12.98 5.61
CA ALA A 178 10.00 12.67 4.87
C ALA A 178 10.06 13.42 3.54
N LEU A 179 8.93 13.58 2.83
CA LEU A 179 8.81 14.36 1.61
C LEU A 179 9.04 15.85 1.88
N ALA A 180 8.40 16.40 2.92
CA ALA A 180 8.50 17.83 3.26
C ALA A 180 9.94 18.27 3.55
N GLN A 181 10.81 17.37 4.03
CA GLN A 181 12.23 17.65 4.26
C GLN A 181 13.04 17.77 2.96
N ALA A 182 12.53 17.25 1.85
CA ALA A 182 13.26 17.08 0.59
C ALA A 182 12.84 18.02 -0.53
N ILE A 183 11.65 18.60 -0.44
CA ILE A 183 11.05 19.41 -1.51
C ILE A 183 11.31 20.90 -1.31
N THR A 184 11.35 21.61 -2.42
CA THR A 184 11.45 23.05 -2.50
C THR A 184 10.19 23.62 -3.17
N LYS A 185 10.05 24.94 -3.20
CA LYS A 185 8.89 25.58 -3.86
C LYS A 185 8.80 25.25 -5.34
N GLU A 186 9.93 25.02 -5.97
CA GLU A 186 10.03 24.67 -7.39
C GLU A 186 9.47 23.29 -7.69
N ASP A 187 9.44 22.39 -6.68
CA ASP A 187 8.93 21.01 -6.82
C ASP A 187 7.40 20.94 -6.68
N TYR A 188 6.75 21.93 -6.02
CA TYR A 188 5.33 21.86 -5.64
C TYR A 188 4.38 21.60 -6.82
N GLU A 189 4.48 22.37 -7.89
CA GLU A 189 3.57 22.28 -9.04
C GLU A 189 3.65 20.89 -9.69
N SER A 190 4.87 20.41 -9.92
CA SER A 190 5.09 19.11 -10.55
C SER A 190 4.67 17.94 -9.68
N LEU A 191 4.93 17.99 -8.37
CA LEU A 191 4.51 16.95 -7.42
C LEU A 191 3.01 16.97 -7.20
N THR A 192 2.39 18.15 -7.10
CA THR A 192 0.93 18.23 -7.01
C THR A 192 0.27 17.60 -8.23
N THR A 193 0.75 17.90 -9.43
CA THR A 193 0.25 17.26 -10.64
C THR A 193 0.43 15.76 -10.61
N LEU A 194 1.61 15.26 -10.22
CA LEU A 194 1.91 13.84 -10.10
C LEU A 194 0.96 13.12 -9.13
N CYS A 195 0.76 13.69 -7.93
CA CYS A 195 -0.15 13.12 -6.94
C CYS A 195 -1.61 13.11 -7.44
N MET A 196 -2.06 14.22 -8.03
CA MET A 196 -3.43 14.30 -8.58
C MET A 196 -3.67 13.33 -9.73
N ASP A 197 -2.68 13.12 -10.62
CA ASP A 197 -2.77 12.13 -11.68
C ASP A 197 -2.86 10.70 -11.11
N TYR A 198 -2.12 10.42 -10.04
CA TYR A 198 -2.19 9.11 -9.37
C TYR A 198 -3.53 8.90 -8.65
N CYS A 199 -4.05 9.92 -7.95
CA CYS A 199 -5.39 9.88 -7.38
C CYS A 199 -6.47 9.66 -8.45
N ALA A 200 -6.32 10.27 -9.63
CA ALA A 200 -7.25 10.06 -10.75
C ALA A 200 -7.22 8.60 -11.24
N LEU A 201 -6.05 7.99 -11.35
CA LEU A 201 -5.92 6.56 -11.70
C LEU A 201 -6.57 5.65 -10.65
N TRP A 202 -6.40 5.94 -9.35
CA TRP A 202 -7.08 5.19 -8.30
C TRP A 202 -8.60 5.33 -8.36
N ASN A 203 -9.11 6.52 -8.63
CA ASN A 203 -10.55 6.73 -8.83
C ASN A 203 -11.06 5.91 -10.04
N GLU A 204 -10.36 5.95 -11.18
CA GLU A 204 -10.70 5.12 -12.35
C GLU A 204 -10.64 3.62 -12.04
N PHE A 205 -9.66 3.18 -11.23
CA PHE A 205 -9.57 1.80 -10.78
C PHE A 205 -10.81 1.37 -9.99
N TRP A 206 -11.20 2.14 -8.98
CA TRP A 206 -12.36 1.80 -8.14
C TRP A 206 -13.68 1.92 -8.90
N ASP A 207 -13.84 2.90 -9.78
CA ASP A 207 -15.01 3.02 -10.67
C ASP A 207 -15.15 1.79 -11.58
N ALA A 208 -14.04 1.27 -12.11
CA ALA A 208 -14.04 0.05 -12.90
C ALA A 208 -14.48 -1.17 -12.08
N GLN A 209 -14.00 -1.32 -10.82
CA GLN A 209 -14.42 -2.42 -9.94
C GLN A 209 -15.93 -2.38 -9.66
N ILE A 210 -16.49 -1.19 -9.42
CA ILE A 210 -17.94 -1.01 -9.18
C ILE A 210 -18.74 -1.34 -10.43
N ALA A 211 -18.29 -0.90 -11.61
CA ALA A 211 -18.95 -1.20 -12.88
C ALA A 211 -19.00 -2.71 -13.16
N ASP A 212 -17.93 -3.43 -12.88
CA ASP A 212 -17.85 -4.89 -13.03
C ASP A 212 -18.80 -5.62 -12.09
N ILE A 213 -18.96 -5.16 -10.84
CA ILE A 213 -19.94 -5.71 -9.90
C ILE A 213 -21.35 -5.57 -10.47
N HIS A 214 -21.73 -4.39 -10.91
CA HIS A 214 -23.06 -4.13 -11.48
C HIS A 214 -23.32 -4.97 -12.74
N TYR A 215 -22.33 -5.15 -13.60
CA TYR A 215 -22.45 -6.00 -14.78
C TYR A 215 -22.69 -7.47 -14.41
N LEU A 216 -21.95 -8.00 -13.44
CA LEU A 216 -22.10 -9.37 -12.97
C LEU A 216 -23.45 -9.62 -12.28
N GLU A 217 -23.95 -8.65 -11.52
CA GLU A 217 -25.28 -8.72 -10.89
C GLU A 217 -26.39 -8.74 -11.94
N ALA A 218 -26.33 -7.84 -12.92
CA ALA A 218 -27.31 -7.80 -14.02
C ALA A 218 -27.35 -9.13 -14.80
N LYS A 219 -26.21 -9.78 -14.98
CA LYS A 219 -26.10 -11.07 -15.66
C LYS A 219 -26.68 -12.26 -14.88
N LYS A 220 -26.74 -12.17 -13.53
CA LYS A 220 -27.36 -13.21 -12.67
C LYS A 220 -28.89 -13.10 -12.66
N LEU A 221 -29.44 -11.94 -13.02
CA LEU A 221 -30.88 -11.66 -13.02
C LEU A 221 -31.54 -11.89 -14.39
N ALA A 222 -30.77 -12.12 -15.44
CA ALA A 222 -31.20 -12.37 -16.81
C ALA A 222 -31.20 -13.88 -17.12
#